data_4ab0095dc2ea616463f5096fcc2d75c8
#
_entry.id   4ab0095dc2ea616463f5096fcc2d75c8
#
_cell.length_a   1.000
_cell.length_b   1.000
_cell.length_c   1.000
_cell.angle_alpha   90.00
_cell.angle_beta   90.00
_cell.angle_gamma   90.00
#
_symmetry.space_group_name_H-M   'P 1'
#
loop_
_entity.id
_entity.type
_entity.pdbx_description
1 polymer ?
#
loop_
_entity_poly.entity_id
_entity_poly.type
_entity_poly.pdbx_seq_one_letter_code
_entity_poly.pdbx_strand_id
1 'polypeptide(L)'
;MEEYYFMNYYLHHCCAVFLALFSFLFAPIQRAQAESREAYVILSLDEKTITFYYDTESDSRSGHIWEIEDGGSKASWSNEIDQGAKFYIKNIIFDESFKDYLPTSTNSWLRGFDHVKKIQGIEHLNTSKVTDMSHMFEDCGFLQEIDLSNFNAENVTKTDYMFKGCYSLTTLDLSTFNTKKLKSLNRMFAMCGRLYEINFTNFHTQNVTQMDSLFLSCHSLERIDLTHFNTQNVTSMNGMFKECSTLSSISLSGLNTENLSSMKEMFAGCRNLRNLDLSGINTHKLKDISNMFESCESLTTLDMSGFNTEAVENMRFLFYKCKNLSNINFTNFNTQKVTDMFGMFAECYSLPEFGLSISFKNNPTD
;
A
#
# COMPACT_ATOMS: atom_id res chain seq x y z
N MET A 1 62.23 -52.20 -50.10
CA MET A 1 62.63 -51.06 -49.22
C MET A 1 61.73 -49.85 -49.40
N GLU A 2 61.07 -49.62 -50.52
CA GLU A 2 60.17 -48.48 -50.75
C GLU A 2 58.81 -48.61 -50.06
N GLU A 3 58.26 -49.79 -49.87
CA GLU A 3 56.97 -49.95 -49.18
C GLU A 3 57.05 -49.64 -47.67
N TYR A 4 58.20 -49.79 -47.04
CA TYR A 4 58.36 -49.45 -45.60
C TYR A 4 58.42 -47.95 -45.33
N TYR A 5 58.87 -47.17 -46.30
CA TYR A 5 58.92 -45.70 -46.19
C TYR A 5 57.58 -45.07 -46.38
N PHE A 6 56.74 -45.62 -47.28
CA PHE A 6 55.36 -45.10 -47.51
C PHE A 6 54.45 -45.37 -46.29
N MET A 7 54.56 -46.54 -45.70
CA MET A 7 53.71 -46.91 -44.55
C MET A 7 54.05 -46.10 -43.30
N ASN A 8 55.32 -45.78 -43.06
CA ASN A 8 55.68 -44.89 -41.92
C ASN A 8 55.28 -43.41 -42.14
N TYR A 9 55.32 -42.93 -43.38
CA TYR A 9 54.88 -41.55 -43.68
C TYR A 9 53.36 -41.38 -43.46
N TYR A 10 52.60 -42.34 -43.86
CA TYR A 10 51.14 -42.30 -43.60
C TYR A 10 50.81 -42.52 -42.13
N LEU A 11 51.50 -43.32 -41.39
CA LEU A 11 51.30 -43.56 -39.98
C LEU A 11 51.59 -42.27 -39.15
N HIS A 12 52.69 -41.59 -39.46
CA HIS A 12 53.04 -40.33 -38.79
C HIS A 12 52.04 -39.18 -39.11
N HIS A 13 51.55 -39.09 -40.34
CA HIS A 13 50.58 -38.08 -40.71
C HIS A 13 49.19 -38.40 -40.14
N CYS A 14 48.76 -39.65 -40.12
CA CYS A 14 47.55 -40.09 -39.45
C CYS A 14 47.59 -39.82 -37.93
N CYS A 15 48.71 -40.14 -37.25
CA CYS A 15 48.88 -39.87 -35.83
C CYS A 15 48.89 -38.37 -35.52
N ALA A 16 49.50 -37.52 -36.38
CA ALA A 16 49.50 -36.06 -36.19
C ALA A 16 48.12 -35.47 -36.39
N VAL A 17 47.37 -35.96 -37.38
CA VAL A 17 45.95 -35.50 -37.60
C VAL A 17 45.03 -36.02 -36.50
N PHE A 18 45.22 -37.27 -35.98
CA PHE A 18 44.48 -37.79 -34.85
C PHE A 18 44.78 -37.04 -33.55
N LEU A 19 46.07 -36.70 -33.29
CA LEU A 19 46.46 -35.91 -32.13
C LEU A 19 45.91 -34.45 -32.22
N ALA A 20 45.89 -33.86 -33.42
CA ALA A 20 45.30 -32.54 -33.63
C ALA A 20 43.76 -32.57 -33.47
N LEU A 21 43.09 -33.60 -33.98
CA LEU A 21 41.66 -33.82 -33.77
C LEU A 21 41.31 -34.15 -32.30
N PHE A 22 42.20 -34.92 -31.61
CA PHE A 22 42.03 -35.21 -30.18
C PHE A 22 42.23 -33.98 -29.31
N SER A 23 43.20 -33.10 -29.66
CA SER A 23 43.36 -31.83 -28.93
C SER A 23 42.23 -30.84 -29.18
N PHE A 24 41.53 -30.89 -30.32
CA PHE A 24 40.30 -30.16 -30.56
C PHE A 24 39.08 -30.77 -29.88
N LEU A 25 39.03 -32.10 -29.69
CA LEU A 25 37.95 -32.81 -29.00
C LEU A 25 38.12 -32.79 -27.48
N PHE A 26 39.31 -32.58 -26.96
CA PHE A 26 39.63 -32.43 -25.54
C PHE A 26 40.13 -31.03 -25.15
N ALA A 27 40.08 -30.04 -26.07
CA ALA A 27 40.01 -28.67 -25.57
C ALA A 27 38.86 -28.68 -24.57
N PRO A 28 39.09 -28.33 -23.29
CA PRO A 28 37.99 -28.15 -22.38
C PRO A 28 37.08 -27.20 -23.13
N ILE A 29 35.88 -27.65 -23.46
CA ILE A 29 34.77 -26.75 -23.63
C ILE A 29 34.67 -26.15 -22.25
N GLN A 30 35.46 -25.12 -21.97
CA GLN A 30 35.05 -24.06 -21.11
C GLN A 30 33.80 -23.51 -21.86
N ARG A 31 32.67 -24.20 -21.66
CA ARG A 31 31.44 -23.46 -21.59
C ARG A 31 31.82 -22.33 -20.65
N ALA A 32 32.06 -21.16 -21.22
CA ALA A 32 31.76 -19.97 -20.49
C ALA A 32 30.30 -20.21 -20.05
N GLN A 33 30.09 -20.75 -18.84
CA GLN A 33 28.90 -20.50 -18.09
C GLN A 33 28.91 -18.99 -18.10
N ALA A 34 28.09 -18.42 -18.97
CA ALA A 34 27.75 -17.02 -18.81
C ALA A 34 27.29 -16.94 -17.36
N GLU A 35 28.16 -16.38 -16.51
CA GLU A 35 27.85 -16.21 -15.09
C GLU A 35 26.49 -15.59 -15.09
N SER A 36 25.50 -16.30 -14.60
CA SER A 36 24.13 -15.83 -14.60
C SER A 36 24.07 -14.67 -13.63
N ARG A 37 23.63 -13.50 -14.08
CA ARG A 37 23.39 -12.37 -13.17
C ARG A 37 22.47 -12.81 -12.05
N GLU A 38 22.78 -12.43 -10.84
CA GLU A 38 22.04 -12.72 -9.63
C GLU A 38 21.53 -11.43 -9.02
N ALA A 39 20.29 -11.46 -8.51
CA ALA A 39 19.74 -10.35 -7.75
C ALA A 39 20.03 -10.56 -6.27
N TYR A 40 20.65 -9.58 -5.65
CA TYR A 40 21.02 -9.66 -4.24
C TYR A 40 21.03 -8.30 -3.55
N VAL A 41 21.05 -8.33 -2.23
CA VAL A 41 21.08 -7.17 -1.35
C VAL A 41 22.34 -7.26 -0.49
N ILE A 42 23.04 -6.15 -0.32
CA ILE A 42 24.21 -6.04 0.56
C ILE A 42 23.93 -5.02 1.66
N LEU A 43 24.15 -5.43 2.91
CA LEU A 43 24.37 -4.51 4.02
C LEU A 43 25.86 -4.22 4.14
N SER A 44 26.25 -2.94 4.08
CA SER A 44 27.62 -2.48 4.22
C SER A 44 28.23 -2.88 5.57
N LEU A 45 29.57 -2.98 5.64
CA LEU A 45 30.29 -3.38 6.85
C LEU A 45 30.09 -2.39 8.03
N ASP A 46 29.73 -1.13 7.75
CA ASP A 46 29.41 -0.14 8.79
C ASP A 46 27.93 -0.18 9.19
N GLU A 47 27.16 -1.14 8.65
CA GLU A 47 25.73 -1.37 8.91
C GLU A 47 24.82 -0.16 8.65
N LYS A 48 25.23 0.77 7.75
CA LYS A 48 24.45 2.00 7.51
C LYS A 48 23.82 2.08 6.13
N THR A 49 24.25 1.23 5.20
CA THR A 49 23.79 1.27 3.81
C THR A 49 23.35 -0.11 3.33
N ILE A 50 22.18 -0.15 2.71
CA ILE A 50 21.70 -1.32 1.96
C ILE A 50 21.76 -0.98 0.48
N THR A 51 22.35 -1.87 -0.33
CA THR A 51 22.42 -1.70 -1.77
C THR A 51 21.88 -2.94 -2.48
N PHE A 52 21.05 -2.72 -3.49
CA PHE A 52 20.45 -3.73 -4.35
C PHE A 52 21.23 -3.83 -5.65
N TYR A 53 21.66 -5.05 -6.04
CA TYR A 53 22.44 -5.33 -7.24
C TYR A 53 21.80 -6.44 -8.08
N TYR A 54 22.04 -6.39 -9.40
CA TYR A 54 21.75 -7.47 -10.33
C TYR A 54 22.89 -7.66 -11.31
N ASP A 55 23.93 -8.39 -10.91
CA ASP A 55 25.16 -8.61 -11.67
C ASP A 55 25.80 -9.97 -11.35
N THR A 56 27.05 -10.17 -11.71
CA THR A 56 27.85 -11.39 -11.48
C THR A 56 28.94 -11.18 -10.41
N GLU A 57 28.84 -10.10 -9.63
CA GLU A 57 29.94 -9.66 -8.75
C GLU A 57 29.69 -9.93 -7.27
N SER A 58 28.68 -10.73 -6.90
CA SER A 58 28.30 -10.99 -5.50
C SER A 58 29.49 -11.46 -4.66
N ASP A 59 30.31 -12.40 -5.17
CA ASP A 59 31.46 -12.95 -4.46
C ASP A 59 32.63 -11.96 -4.26
N SER A 60 32.68 -10.89 -5.06
CA SER A 60 33.74 -9.88 -4.99
C SER A 60 33.42 -8.73 -4.03
N ARG A 61 32.14 -8.59 -3.62
CA ARG A 61 31.66 -7.48 -2.81
C ARG A 61 31.78 -7.77 -1.32
N SER A 62 32.03 -6.72 -0.52
CA SER A 62 32.14 -6.83 0.93
C SER A 62 30.84 -6.40 1.61
N GLY A 63 30.43 -7.14 2.63
CA GLY A 63 29.24 -6.88 3.42
C GLY A 63 28.48 -8.16 3.75
N HIS A 64 27.30 -8.01 4.35
CA HIS A 64 26.40 -9.13 4.54
C HIS A 64 25.46 -9.20 3.32
N ILE A 65 25.45 -10.36 2.64
CA ILE A 65 24.75 -10.55 1.37
C ILE A 65 23.54 -11.45 1.58
N TRP A 66 22.41 -11.04 1.00
CA TRP A 66 21.18 -11.84 0.86
C TRP A 66 20.82 -11.96 -0.61
N GLU A 67 20.59 -13.16 -1.08
CA GLU A 67 20.03 -13.40 -2.40
C GLU A 67 18.55 -12.96 -2.43
N ILE A 68 18.11 -12.40 -3.56
CA ILE A 68 16.70 -12.15 -3.82
C ILE A 68 16.15 -13.40 -4.52
N GLU A 69 15.43 -14.23 -3.73
CA GLU A 69 14.81 -15.45 -4.24
C GLU A 69 13.78 -15.13 -5.35
N ASP A 70 13.54 -16.11 -6.21
CA ASP A 70 12.67 -16.00 -7.38
C ASP A 70 11.31 -15.38 -7.02
N GLY A 71 11.01 -14.28 -7.71
CA GLY A 71 9.82 -13.51 -7.49
C GLY A 71 9.86 -12.48 -6.37
N GLY A 72 10.90 -12.41 -5.54
CA GLY A 72 11.02 -11.41 -4.46
C GLY A 72 9.92 -11.52 -3.39
N SER A 73 9.25 -12.68 -3.30
CA SER A 73 8.09 -12.89 -2.43
C SER A 73 8.42 -12.89 -0.94
N LYS A 74 9.70 -13.01 -0.60
CA LYS A 74 10.22 -12.92 0.76
C LYS A 74 11.41 -11.98 0.79
N ALA A 75 11.24 -10.84 1.40
CA ALA A 75 12.34 -9.95 1.72
C ALA A 75 13.10 -10.52 2.93
N SER A 76 13.92 -11.57 2.74
CA SER A 76 14.68 -12.23 3.81
C SER A 76 15.51 -11.21 4.58
N TRP A 77 16.22 -10.33 3.88
CA TRP A 77 16.97 -9.21 4.49
C TRP A 77 16.10 -8.33 5.39
N SER A 78 14.88 -8.01 4.96
CA SER A 78 13.97 -7.16 5.74
C SER A 78 13.49 -7.83 7.04
N ASN A 79 13.47 -9.15 7.09
CA ASN A 79 13.06 -9.90 8.29
C ASN A 79 14.25 -10.29 9.16
N GLU A 80 15.42 -10.56 8.55
CA GLU A 80 16.63 -11.02 9.24
C GLU A 80 17.43 -9.86 9.86
N ILE A 81 17.40 -8.66 9.25
CA ILE A 81 17.96 -7.47 9.89
C ILE A 81 17.12 -7.18 11.12
N ASP A 82 17.73 -7.31 12.32
CA ASP A 82 17.08 -7.00 13.58
C ASP A 82 16.47 -5.60 13.56
N GLN A 83 15.31 -5.43 14.22
CA GLN A 83 14.61 -4.13 14.29
C GLN A 83 15.51 -3.03 14.86
N GLY A 84 16.38 -3.38 15.82
CA GLY A 84 17.38 -2.46 16.35
C GLY A 84 18.45 -2.06 15.32
N ALA A 85 18.88 -2.99 14.46
CA ALA A 85 19.85 -2.72 13.40
C ALA A 85 19.28 -1.86 12.29
N LYS A 86 17.99 -2.05 11.92
CA LYS A 86 17.31 -1.19 10.93
C LYS A 86 17.35 0.29 11.32
N PHE A 87 17.31 0.60 12.61
CA PHE A 87 17.42 1.96 13.13
C PHE A 87 18.72 2.68 12.72
N TYR A 88 19.81 1.94 12.53
CA TYR A 88 21.11 2.52 12.14
C TYR A 88 21.27 2.67 10.62
N ILE A 89 20.43 2.02 9.81
CA ILE A 89 20.49 2.12 8.35
C ILE A 89 19.91 3.46 7.93
N LYS A 90 20.71 4.23 7.18
CA LYS A 90 20.38 5.59 6.73
C LYS A 90 20.24 5.72 5.23
N ASN A 91 20.85 4.79 4.50
CA ASN A 91 20.90 4.83 3.04
C ASN A 91 20.35 3.54 2.45
N ILE A 92 19.49 3.68 1.46
CA ILE A 92 19.04 2.61 0.57
C ILE A 92 19.40 3.03 -0.84
N ILE A 93 20.07 2.13 -1.58
CA ILE A 93 20.56 2.38 -2.92
C ILE A 93 20.11 1.24 -3.84
N PHE A 94 19.48 1.58 -4.96
CA PHE A 94 19.32 0.67 -6.08
C PHE A 94 20.42 0.98 -7.09
N ASP A 95 21.37 0.06 -7.24
CA ASP A 95 22.46 0.20 -8.21
C ASP A 95 21.94 0.20 -9.65
N GLU A 96 22.66 0.82 -10.59
CA GLU A 96 22.25 0.87 -12.00
C GLU A 96 22.07 -0.54 -12.61
N SER A 97 22.81 -1.54 -12.14
CA SER A 97 22.69 -2.93 -12.57
C SER A 97 21.29 -3.49 -12.32
N PHE A 98 20.59 -2.98 -11.30
CA PHE A 98 19.28 -3.47 -10.87
C PHE A 98 18.15 -3.18 -11.87
N LYS A 99 18.34 -2.26 -12.83
CA LYS A 99 17.33 -1.90 -13.85
C LYS A 99 16.88 -3.06 -14.74
N ASP A 100 17.73 -4.08 -14.89
CA ASP A 100 17.45 -5.25 -15.70
C ASP A 100 16.77 -6.38 -14.91
N TYR A 101 16.71 -6.29 -13.59
CA TYR A 101 15.98 -7.24 -12.74
C TYR A 101 14.48 -6.99 -12.79
N LEU A 102 13.69 -8.05 -12.90
CA LEU A 102 12.23 -8.00 -13.05
C LEU A 102 11.55 -8.74 -11.89
N PRO A 103 11.46 -8.14 -10.70
CA PRO A 103 10.77 -8.77 -9.57
C PRO A 103 9.29 -8.98 -9.87
N THR A 104 8.70 -10.03 -9.32
CA THR A 104 7.25 -10.29 -9.37
C THR A 104 6.53 -9.79 -8.10
N SER A 105 7.29 -9.53 -7.03
CA SER A 105 6.82 -8.95 -5.79
C SER A 105 7.88 -8.02 -5.19
N THR A 106 7.44 -6.93 -4.57
CA THR A 106 8.26 -6.05 -3.73
C THR A 106 7.70 -5.97 -2.30
N ASN A 107 6.89 -7.00 -1.93
CA ASN A 107 6.27 -7.06 -0.62
C ASN A 107 7.32 -6.96 0.51
N SER A 108 7.13 -6.00 1.40
CA SER A 108 7.96 -5.76 2.59
C SER A 108 9.45 -5.44 2.31
N TRP A 109 9.84 -5.13 1.07
CA TRP A 109 11.26 -4.96 0.71
C TRP A 109 11.96 -3.91 1.56
N LEU A 110 11.32 -2.80 1.83
CA LEU A 110 11.89 -1.68 2.58
C LEU A 110 11.14 -1.40 3.89
N ARG A 111 10.44 -2.40 4.41
CA ARG A 111 9.65 -2.29 5.63
C ARG A 111 10.52 -2.02 6.86
N GLY A 112 10.18 -0.97 7.61
CA GLY A 112 10.78 -0.68 8.91
C GLY A 112 12.15 0.00 8.85
N PHE A 113 12.58 0.51 7.69
CA PHE A 113 13.79 1.33 7.58
C PHE A 113 13.48 2.78 7.97
N ASP A 114 13.17 2.97 9.25
CA ASP A 114 12.59 4.20 9.79
C ASP A 114 13.47 5.44 9.57
N HIS A 115 14.81 5.32 9.63
CA HIS A 115 15.73 6.46 9.56
C HIS A 115 16.17 6.84 8.13
N VAL A 116 15.69 6.16 7.12
CA VAL A 116 15.96 6.48 5.71
C VAL A 116 15.14 7.70 5.29
N LYS A 117 15.82 8.78 4.87
CA LYS A 117 15.15 10.02 4.44
C LYS A 117 14.85 10.05 2.95
N LYS A 118 15.69 9.40 2.14
CA LYS A 118 15.60 9.32 0.69
C LYS A 118 16.18 8.00 0.20
N ILE A 119 15.57 7.43 -0.82
CA ILE A 119 16.05 6.22 -1.49
C ILE A 119 16.76 6.66 -2.78
N GLN A 120 18.01 6.22 -2.96
CA GLN A 120 18.81 6.56 -4.14
C GLN A 120 18.63 5.48 -5.21
N GLY A 121 18.56 5.90 -6.48
CA GLY A 121 18.45 4.96 -7.59
C GLY A 121 17.12 4.18 -7.63
N ILE A 122 16.07 4.64 -6.95
CA ILE A 122 14.76 3.97 -6.95
C ILE A 122 14.20 3.83 -8.37
N GLU A 123 14.60 4.70 -9.29
CA GLU A 123 14.30 4.65 -10.72
C GLU A 123 14.87 3.41 -11.43
N HIS A 124 15.86 2.75 -10.83
CA HIS A 124 16.41 1.47 -11.35
C HIS A 124 15.55 0.25 -10.95
N LEU A 125 14.56 0.41 -10.08
CA LEU A 125 13.64 -0.67 -9.73
C LEU A 125 12.57 -0.84 -10.81
N ASN A 126 12.69 -1.88 -11.63
CA ASN A 126 11.72 -2.19 -12.67
C ASN A 126 10.52 -2.96 -12.11
N THR A 127 9.40 -2.29 -11.94
CA THR A 127 8.18 -2.88 -11.34
C THR A 127 7.20 -3.48 -12.35
N SER A 128 7.57 -3.59 -13.64
CA SER A 128 6.66 -4.02 -14.72
C SER A 128 6.06 -5.43 -14.56
N LYS A 129 6.68 -6.29 -13.75
CA LYS A 129 6.19 -7.65 -13.44
C LYS A 129 5.63 -7.77 -12.03
N VAL A 130 5.71 -6.72 -11.22
CA VAL A 130 5.26 -6.75 -9.82
C VAL A 130 3.76 -6.89 -9.74
N THR A 131 3.30 -7.83 -8.91
CA THR A 131 1.88 -8.08 -8.64
C THR A 131 1.47 -7.73 -7.21
N ASP A 132 2.44 -7.66 -6.27
CA ASP A 132 2.23 -7.34 -4.87
C ASP A 132 3.28 -6.32 -4.38
N MET A 133 2.80 -5.11 -4.01
CA MET A 133 3.60 -4.04 -3.41
C MET A 133 3.23 -3.80 -1.94
N SER A 134 2.51 -4.75 -1.31
CA SER A 134 2.08 -4.59 0.08
C SER A 134 3.27 -4.39 1.01
N HIS A 135 3.12 -3.50 1.99
CA HIS A 135 4.15 -3.21 3.02
C HIS A 135 5.50 -2.69 2.48
N MET A 136 5.62 -2.34 1.18
CA MET A 136 6.91 -2.03 0.57
C MET A 136 7.69 -0.95 1.30
N PHE A 137 7.03 0.12 1.73
CA PHE A 137 7.60 1.23 2.48
C PHE A 137 6.97 1.38 3.87
N GLU A 138 6.30 0.33 4.37
CA GLU A 138 5.68 0.38 5.70
C GLU A 138 6.71 0.74 6.78
N ASP A 139 6.33 1.70 7.64
CA ASP A 139 7.15 2.19 8.75
C ASP A 139 8.51 2.79 8.33
N CYS A 140 8.60 3.39 7.12
CA CYS A 140 9.69 4.27 6.70
C CYS A 140 9.44 5.70 7.22
N GLY A 141 9.50 5.89 8.54
CA GLY A 141 8.98 7.08 9.21
C GLY A 141 9.64 8.40 8.84
N PHE A 142 10.94 8.40 8.52
CA PHE A 142 11.68 9.59 8.12
C PHE A 142 11.76 9.81 6.61
N LEU A 143 11.14 8.95 5.79
CA LEU A 143 11.07 9.13 4.34
C LEU A 143 10.30 10.41 4.01
N GLN A 144 10.98 11.41 3.43
CA GLN A 144 10.43 12.74 3.18
C GLN A 144 9.84 12.88 1.78
N GLU A 145 10.46 12.24 0.81
CA GLU A 145 10.10 12.25 -0.60
C GLU A 145 10.42 10.90 -1.25
N ILE A 146 9.68 10.54 -2.28
CA ILE A 146 9.96 9.38 -3.11
C ILE A 146 9.53 9.67 -4.55
N ASP A 147 10.41 9.39 -5.50
CA ASP A 147 10.09 9.46 -6.92
C ASP A 147 9.61 8.09 -7.42
N LEU A 148 8.34 8.01 -7.79
CA LEU A 148 7.70 6.81 -8.31
C LEU A 148 7.42 6.91 -9.82
N SER A 149 8.00 7.89 -10.52
CA SER A 149 7.73 8.16 -11.94
C SER A 149 8.00 6.97 -12.86
N ASN A 150 8.97 6.11 -12.49
CA ASN A 150 9.32 4.88 -13.23
C ASN A 150 8.53 3.63 -12.76
N PHE A 151 7.65 3.76 -11.77
CA PHE A 151 6.89 2.62 -11.29
C PHE A 151 5.75 2.26 -12.25
N ASN A 152 5.73 1.01 -12.69
CA ASN A 152 4.62 0.44 -13.45
C ASN A 152 3.77 -0.43 -12.53
N ALA A 153 2.54 0.02 -12.27
CA ALA A 153 1.59 -0.68 -11.41
C ALA A 153 0.51 -1.48 -12.19
N GLU A 154 0.68 -1.66 -13.50
CA GLU A 154 -0.34 -2.26 -14.38
C GLU A 154 -0.68 -3.72 -14.01
N ASN A 155 0.27 -4.44 -13.41
CA ASN A 155 0.09 -5.80 -12.95
C ASN A 155 -0.21 -5.91 -11.46
N VAL A 156 -0.15 -4.79 -10.72
CA VAL A 156 -0.31 -4.79 -9.26
C VAL A 156 -1.75 -5.09 -8.86
N THR A 157 -1.90 -6.02 -7.94
CA THR A 157 -3.18 -6.44 -7.38
C THR A 157 -3.35 -6.05 -5.91
N LYS A 158 -2.25 -5.75 -5.20
CA LYS A 158 -2.23 -5.41 -3.78
C LYS A 158 -1.23 -4.30 -3.49
N THR A 159 -1.68 -3.33 -2.69
CA THR A 159 -0.87 -2.23 -2.15
C THR A 159 -1.18 -2.01 -0.66
N ASP A 160 -1.68 -3.05 0.02
CA ASP A 160 -2.04 -2.95 1.43
C ASP A 160 -0.84 -2.49 2.26
N TYR A 161 -1.02 -1.48 3.12
CA TYR A 161 0.01 -0.93 4.00
C TYR A 161 1.24 -0.33 3.30
N MET A 162 1.23 -0.11 1.97
CA MET A 162 2.43 0.23 1.19
C MET A 162 3.22 1.40 1.77
N PHE A 163 2.54 2.46 2.22
CA PHE A 163 3.15 3.65 2.83
C PHE A 163 2.74 3.84 4.30
N LYS A 164 2.10 2.84 4.93
CA LYS A 164 1.68 2.98 6.33
C LYS A 164 2.86 3.37 7.22
N GLY A 165 2.67 4.38 8.06
CA GLY A 165 3.71 4.84 8.98
C GLY A 165 4.83 5.66 8.34
N CYS A 166 4.67 6.14 7.10
CA CYS A 166 5.57 7.11 6.49
C CYS A 166 5.27 8.52 7.06
N TYR A 167 5.61 8.74 8.33
CA TYR A 167 5.21 9.94 9.08
C TYR A 167 5.72 11.25 8.50
N SER A 168 6.86 11.24 7.80
CA SER A 168 7.52 12.43 7.27
C SER A 168 7.18 12.74 5.80
N LEU A 169 6.47 11.83 5.11
CA LEU A 169 6.07 12.00 3.72
C LEU A 169 5.02 13.12 3.63
N THR A 170 5.27 14.13 2.78
CA THR A 170 4.41 15.32 2.68
C THR A 170 3.51 15.31 1.46
N THR A 171 4.02 14.87 0.34
CA THR A 171 3.31 14.77 -0.94
C THR A 171 3.61 13.43 -1.59
N LEU A 172 2.68 12.95 -2.43
CA LEU A 172 2.90 11.72 -3.19
C LEU A 172 2.26 11.83 -4.58
N ASP A 173 3.06 11.63 -5.62
CA ASP A 173 2.57 11.56 -6.98
C ASP A 173 2.37 10.10 -7.41
N LEU A 174 1.12 9.69 -7.59
CA LEU A 174 0.71 8.38 -8.10
C LEU A 174 0.16 8.45 -9.54
N SER A 175 0.39 9.55 -10.25
CA SER A 175 -0.13 9.75 -11.62
C SER A 175 0.39 8.73 -12.63
N THR A 176 1.52 8.07 -12.34
CA THR A 176 2.07 6.96 -13.15
C THR A 176 1.50 5.59 -12.77
N PHE A 177 0.80 5.49 -11.63
CA PHE A 177 0.22 4.23 -11.14
C PHE A 177 -1.05 3.86 -11.90
N ASN A 178 -0.91 3.15 -13.01
CA ASN A 178 -2.03 2.56 -13.72
C ASN A 178 -2.51 1.28 -13.02
N THR A 179 -3.41 1.42 -12.04
CA THR A 179 -3.80 0.37 -11.09
C THR A 179 -5.02 -0.45 -11.52
N LYS A 180 -5.21 -0.69 -12.82
CA LYS A 180 -6.42 -1.37 -13.36
C LYS A 180 -6.71 -2.75 -12.76
N LYS A 181 -5.72 -3.45 -12.21
CA LYS A 181 -5.86 -4.79 -11.60
C LYS A 181 -5.95 -4.78 -10.07
N LEU A 182 -5.86 -3.60 -9.46
CA LEU A 182 -5.83 -3.45 -8.01
C LEU A 182 -7.12 -3.95 -7.35
N LYS A 183 -6.98 -4.73 -6.28
CA LYS A 183 -8.10 -5.35 -5.54
C LYS A 183 -8.22 -4.87 -4.10
N SER A 184 -7.13 -4.43 -3.50
CA SER A 184 -7.09 -3.99 -2.10
C SER A 184 -6.17 -2.79 -1.91
N LEU A 185 -6.63 -1.85 -1.07
CA LEU A 185 -5.97 -0.60 -0.66
C LEU A 185 -5.93 -0.45 0.86
N ASN A 186 -6.17 -1.52 1.62
CA ASN A 186 -6.30 -1.39 3.07
C ASN A 186 -5.05 -0.73 3.66
N ARG A 187 -5.29 0.36 4.42
CA ARG A 187 -4.26 1.07 5.17
C ARG A 187 -3.07 1.59 4.34
N MET A 188 -3.23 1.75 3.02
CA MET A 188 -2.12 2.13 2.14
C MET A 188 -1.39 3.39 2.60
N PHE A 189 -2.12 4.39 3.12
CA PHE A 189 -1.57 5.66 3.61
C PHE A 189 -1.80 5.87 5.12
N ALA A 190 -2.20 4.80 5.84
CA ALA A 190 -2.46 4.93 7.27
C ALA A 190 -1.24 5.49 8.00
N MET A 191 -1.46 6.41 8.96
CA MET A 191 -0.41 7.02 9.79
C MET A 191 0.63 7.86 8.99
N CYS A 192 0.29 8.30 7.77
CA CYS A 192 1.08 9.31 7.05
C CYS A 192 0.76 10.70 7.60
N GLY A 193 1.25 10.99 8.81
CA GLY A 193 0.81 12.14 9.61
C GLY A 193 1.09 13.51 8.99
N ARG A 194 2.06 13.62 8.07
CA ARG A 194 2.41 14.87 7.36
C ARG A 194 1.92 14.94 5.93
N LEU A 195 1.28 13.87 5.43
CA LEU A 195 0.79 13.81 4.06
C LEU A 195 -0.41 14.73 3.88
N TYR A 196 -0.27 15.76 3.05
CA TYR A 196 -1.31 16.74 2.77
C TYR A 196 -1.80 16.74 1.32
N GLU A 197 -1.03 16.14 0.39
CA GLU A 197 -1.37 16.11 -1.04
C GLU A 197 -1.00 14.77 -1.68
N ILE A 198 -1.93 14.20 -2.45
CA ILE A 198 -1.73 12.98 -3.23
C ILE A 198 -2.32 13.19 -4.62
N ASN A 199 -1.53 12.95 -5.66
CA ASN A 199 -2.00 12.98 -7.04
C ASN A 199 -2.49 11.60 -7.48
N PHE A 200 -3.81 11.43 -7.66
CA PHE A 200 -4.46 10.18 -8.09
C PHE A 200 -4.84 10.13 -9.58
N THR A 201 -4.28 10.99 -10.44
CA THR A 201 -4.78 11.20 -11.82
C THR A 201 -5.00 9.92 -12.65
N ASN A 202 -4.14 8.91 -12.54
CA ASN A 202 -4.30 7.62 -13.25
C ASN A 202 -4.49 6.43 -12.29
N PHE A 203 -4.91 6.72 -11.08
CA PHE A 203 -5.12 5.69 -10.05
C PHE A 203 -6.52 5.08 -10.20
N HIS A 204 -6.59 3.85 -10.68
CA HIS A 204 -7.84 3.16 -10.97
C HIS A 204 -8.25 2.20 -9.85
N THR A 205 -9.49 2.31 -9.39
CA THR A 205 -10.02 1.52 -8.25
C THR A 205 -11.22 0.64 -8.61
N GLN A 206 -11.56 0.47 -9.90
CA GLN A 206 -12.76 -0.25 -10.34
C GLN A 206 -12.84 -1.72 -9.90
N ASN A 207 -11.71 -2.35 -9.55
CA ASN A 207 -11.67 -3.74 -9.07
C ASN A 207 -11.44 -3.85 -7.55
N VAL A 208 -11.35 -2.72 -6.86
CA VAL A 208 -11.10 -2.69 -5.42
C VAL A 208 -12.37 -3.07 -4.66
N THR A 209 -12.23 -3.94 -3.68
CA THR A 209 -13.32 -4.42 -2.82
C THR A 209 -13.21 -3.93 -1.38
N GLN A 210 -12.02 -3.49 -0.94
CA GLN A 210 -11.74 -3.06 0.43
C GLN A 210 -10.87 -1.80 0.45
N MET A 211 -11.30 -0.81 1.24
CA MET A 211 -10.59 0.47 1.45
C MET A 211 -10.50 0.82 2.94
N ASP A 212 -10.46 -0.22 3.81
CA ASP A 212 -10.46 0.00 5.25
C ASP A 212 -9.23 0.77 5.70
N SER A 213 -9.46 1.81 6.51
CA SER A 213 -8.41 2.62 7.13
C SER A 213 -7.42 3.24 6.14
N LEU A 214 -7.82 3.49 4.88
CA LEU A 214 -6.95 3.96 3.80
C LEU A 214 -6.13 5.19 4.21
N PHE A 215 -6.75 6.17 4.90
CA PHE A 215 -6.15 7.41 5.39
C PHE A 215 -6.18 7.53 6.91
N LEU A 216 -6.26 6.40 7.63
CA LEU A 216 -6.25 6.40 9.10
C LEU A 216 -5.10 7.27 9.64
N SER A 217 -5.39 8.23 10.52
CA SER A 217 -4.40 9.11 11.19
C SER A 217 -3.54 9.94 10.21
N CYS A 218 -4.07 10.34 9.07
CA CYS A 218 -3.46 11.35 8.19
C CYS A 218 -3.75 12.75 8.74
N HIS A 219 -2.98 13.17 9.75
CA HIS A 219 -3.26 14.39 10.54
C HIS A 219 -3.08 15.69 9.78
N SER A 220 -2.40 15.71 8.63
CA SER A 220 -2.20 16.91 7.79
C SER A 220 -3.12 16.97 6.58
N LEU A 221 -4.00 15.97 6.40
CA LEU A 221 -4.92 15.90 5.26
C LEU A 221 -6.12 16.82 5.50
N GLU A 222 -6.08 18.04 4.96
CA GLU A 222 -7.16 19.02 5.10
C GLU A 222 -8.32 18.81 4.13
N ARG A 223 -8.02 18.30 2.95
CA ARG A 223 -8.96 18.01 1.85
C ARG A 223 -8.46 16.83 1.05
N ILE A 224 -9.37 16.12 0.40
CA ILE A 224 -9.04 15.07 -0.55
C ILE A 224 -10.06 15.03 -1.67
N ASP A 225 -9.58 14.85 -2.90
CA ASP A 225 -10.41 14.64 -4.07
C ASP A 225 -10.55 13.12 -4.34
N LEU A 226 -11.78 12.62 -4.21
CA LEU A 226 -12.13 11.22 -4.46
C LEU A 226 -12.80 11.00 -5.83
N THR A 227 -12.87 12.01 -6.69
CA THR A 227 -13.57 11.93 -7.99
C THR A 227 -12.99 10.87 -8.92
N HIS A 228 -11.72 10.50 -8.72
CA HIS A 228 -11.06 9.43 -9.47
C HIS A 228 -11.35 8.02 -8.94
N PHE A 229 -12.02 7.90 -7.78
CA PHE A 229 -12.28 6.61 -7.15
C PHE A 229 -13.57 5.97 -7.69
N ASN A 230 -13.43 4.86 -8.38
CA ASN A 230 -14.57 4.00 -8.71
C ASN A 230 -14.75 2.99 -7.59
N THR A 231 -15.84 3.13 -6.82
CA THR A 231 -16.09 2.34 -5.61
C THR A 231 -17.23 1.31 -5.79
N GLN A 232 -17.63 1.04 -7.04
CA GLN A 232 -18.76 0.15 -7.33
C GLN A 232 -18.66 -1.26 -6.73
N ASN A 233 -17.43 -1.77 -6.52
CA ASN A 233 -17.19 -3.10 -5.96
C ASN A 233 -16.78 -3.06 -4.47
N VAL A 234 -16.69 -1.87 -3.88
CA VAL A 234 -16.25 -1.72 -2.49
C VAL A 234 -17.35 -2.16 -1.53
N THR A 235 -17.00 -3.03 -0.59
CA THR A 235 -17.92 -3.57 0.40
C THR A 235 -17.67 -3.03 1.81
N SER A 236 -16.49 -2.46 2.06
CA SER A 236 -16.09 -1.89 3.35
C SER A 236 -15.20 -0.66 3.19
N MET A 237 -15.52 0.39 3.97
CA MET A 237 -14.73 1.62 4.12
C MET A 237 -14.53 1.95 5.61
N ASN A 238 -14.35 0.93 6.45
CA ASN A 238 -14.20 1.13 7.89
C ASN A 238 -12.99 1.98 8.22
N GLY A 239 -13.19 3.01 9.04
CA GLY A 239 -12.12 3.89 9.48
C GLY A 239 -11.35 4.59 8.36
N MET A 240 -11.92 4.75 7.16
CA MET A 240 -11.20 5.28 5.99
C MET A 240 -10.52 6.63 6.28
N PHE A 241 -11.16 7.50 7.06
CA PHE A 241 -10.64 8.81 7.48
C PHE A 241 -10.52 8.93 9.01
N LYS A 242 -10.52 7.80 9.73
CA LYS A 242 -10.40 7.83 11.19
C LYS A 242 -9.16 8.61 11.63
N GLU A 243 -9.35 9.52 12.61
CA GLU A 243 -8.26 10.38 13.15
C GLU A 243 -7.64 11.36 12.11
N CYS A 244 -8.32 11.66 10.98
CA CYS A 244 -7.90 12.76 10.10
C CYS A 244 -8.27 14.09 10.74
N SER A 245 -7.53 14.50 11.78
CA SER A 245 -7.90 15.58 12.68
C SER A 245 -7.97 16.96 12.03
N THR A 246 -7.27 17.18 10.90
CA THR A 246 -7.30 18.46 10.15
C THR A 246 -8.32 18.48 9.02
N LEU A 247 -8.92 17.31 8.66
CA LEU A 247 -9.91 17.22 7.59
C LEU A 247 -11.09 18.13 7.88
N SER A 248 -11.27 19.19 7.10
CA SER A 248 -12.26 20.25 7.33
C SER A 248 -13.52 20.09 6.49
N SER A 249 -13.38 19.49 5.31
CA SER A 249 -14.50 19.24 4.40
C SER A 249 -14.23 18.04 3.50
N ILE A 250 -15.30 17.31 3.18
CA ILE A 250 -15.25 16.20 2.21
C ILE A 250 -16.63 16.00 1.59
N SER A 251 -16.66 15.61 0.31
CA SER A 251 -17.86 15.14 -0.37
C SER A 251 -17.72 13.66 -0.73
N LEU A 252 -18.76 12.88 -0.45
CA LEU A 252 -18.90 11.50 -0.88
C LEU A 252 -19.82 11.33 -2.09
N SER A 253 -20.37 12.43 -2.63
CA SER A 253 -21.41 12.41 -3.67
C SER A 253 -20.98 11.72 -4.97
N GLY A 254 -19.67 11.62 -5.22
CA GLY A 254 -19.10 10.94 -6.39
C GLY A 254 -18.88 9.44 -6.22
N LEU A 255 -19.06 8.90 -5.01
CA LEU A 255 -18.78 7.50 -4.72
C LEU A 255 -20.01 6.61 -4.99
N ASN A 256 -19.79 5.50 -5.70
CA ASN A 256 -20.79 4.46 -5.79
C ASN A 256 -20.73 3.56 -4.54
N THR A 257 -21.73 3.67 -3.68
CA THR A 257 -21.79 2.97 -2.39
C THR A 257 -22.82 1.83 -2.37
N GLU A 258 -23.33 1.42 -3.54
CA GLU A 258 -24.40 0.41 -3.68
C GLU A 258 -24.08 -0.94 -3.03
N ASN A 259 -22.80 -1.34 -3.01
CA ASN A 259 -22.37 -2.61 -2.44
C ASN A 259 -21.78 -2.48 -1.03
N LEU A 260 -21.78 -1.28 -0.47
CA LEU A 260 -21.18 -1.00 0.81
C LEU A 260 -22.01 -1.56 1.97
N SER A 261 -21.38 -2.39 2.81
CA SER A 261 -22.02 -3.02 3.96
C SER A 261 -21.60 -2.42 5.31
N SER A 262 -20.45 -1.73 5.36
CA SER A 262 -19.94 -1.11 6.58
C SER A 262 -19.18 0.19 6.32
N MET A 263 -19.49 1.19 7.15
CA MET A 263 -18.80 2.50 7.26
C MET A 263 -18.41 2.76 8.72
N LYS A 264 -18.21 1.69 9.50
CA LYS A 264 -17.80 1.80 10.91
C LYS A 264 -16.60 2.72 11.06
N GLU A 265 -16.66 3.65 12.03
CA GLU A 265 -15.57 4.57 12.36
C GLU A 265 -15.06 5.45 11.20
N MET A 266 -15.81 5.60 10.08
CA MET A 266 -15.27 6.21 8.86
C MET A 266 -14.69 7.60 9.08
N PHE A 267 -15.29 8.43 9.93
CA PHE A 267 -14.85 9.78 10.28
C PHE A 267 -14.53 9.93 11.77
N ALA A 268 -14.41 8.84 12.51
CA ALA A 268 -14.13 8.90 13.94
C ALA A 268 -12.85 9.72 14.22
N GLY A 269 -12.92 10.72 15.11
CA GLY A 269 -11.80 11.59 15.41
C GLY A 269 -11.47 12.67 14.36
N CYS A 270 -12.31 12.89 13.35
CA CYS A 270 -12.19 14.02 12.42
C CYS A 270 -12.64 15.32 13.12
N ARG A 271 -11.81 15.79 14.07
CA ARG A 271 -12.19 16.87 14.99
C ARG A 271 -12.48 18.21 14.32
N ASN A 272 -11.87 18.50 13.18
CA ASN A 272 -12.06 19.74 12.41
C ASN A 272 -13.10 19.63 11.30
N LEU A 273 -13.76 18.47 11.13
CA LEU A 273 -14.77 18.27 10.08
C LEU A 273 -15.99 19.18 10.33
N ARG A 274 -16.23 20.09 9.40
CA ARG A 274 -17.33 21.08 9.46
C ARG A 274 -18.36 20.85 8.37
N ASN A 275 -17.90 20.47 7.19
CA ASN A 275 -18.75 20.28 6.02
C ASN A 275 -18.59 18.85 5.50
N LEU A 276 -19.67 18.09 5.54
CA LEU A 276 -19.75 16.75 5.01
C LEU A 276 -20.95 16.65 4.08
N ASP A 277 -20.66 16.39 2.81
CA ASP A 277 -21.68 16.13 1.81
C ASP A 277 -21.90 14.62 1.65
N LEU A 278 -23.07 14.15 2.09
CA LEU A 278 -23.54 12.78 2.00
C LEU A 278 -24.58 12.60 0.89
N SER A 279 -24.77 13.59 0.04
CA SER A 279 -25.71 13.50 -1.07
C SER A 279 -25.27 12.45 -2.09
N GLY A 280 -26.24 11.76 -2.67
CA GLY A 280 -25.97 10.78 -3.73
C GLY A 280 -25.38 9.44 -3.28
N ILE A 281 -25.09 9.23 -1.98
CA ILE A 281 -24.67 7.92 -1.50
C ILE A 281 -25.87 6.95 -1.41
N ASN A 282 -25.64 5.69 -1.76
CA ASN A 282 -26.63 4.63 -1.63
C ASN A 282 -26.25 3.71 -0.47
N THR A 283 -27.08 3.68 0.58
CA THR A 283 -26.80 3.01 1.84
C THR A 283 -27.72 1.81 2.13
N HIS A 284 -28.47 1.32 1.13
CA HIS A 284 -29.51 0.30 1.33
C HIS A 284 -28.98 -1.08 1.81
N LYS A 285 -27.67 -1.36 1.63
CA LYS A 285 -27.02 -2.60 2.13
C LYS A 285 -26.22 -2.36 3.42
N LEU A 286 -26.17 -1.13 3.90
CA LEU A 286 -25.32 -0.74 5.02
C LEU A 286 -25.84 -1.32 6.33
N LYS A 287 -25.02 -2.08 7.05
CA LYS A 287 -25.37 -2.77 8.29
C LYS A 287 -24.72 -2.15 9.52
N ASP A 288 -23.50 -1.65 9.40
CA ASP A 288 -22.75 -1.11 10.53
C ASP A 288 -22.25 0.30 10.23
N ILE A 289 -22.72 1.26 11.04
CA ILE A 289 -22.28 2.66 11.06
C ILE A 289 -21.81 3.08 12.45
N SER A 290 -21.45 2.10 13.30
CA SER A 290 -20.98 2.38 14.66
C SER A 290 -19.78 3.30 14.66
N ASN A 291 -19.76 4.25 15.61
CA ASN A 291 -18.70 5.25 15.77
C ASN A 291 -18.41 6.12 14.52
N MET A 292 -19.28 6.13 13.49
CA MET A 292 -18.97 6.77 12.21
C MET A 292 -18.56 8.23 12.35
N PHE A 293 -19.17 8.97 13.27
CA PHE A 293 -18.90 10.39 13.55
C PHE A 293 -18.36 10.63 14.97
N GLU A 294 -17.90 9.59 15.64
CA GLU A 294 -17.34 9.75 16.98
C GLU A 294 -16.30 10.86 17.03
N SER A 295 -16.42 11.79 17.99
CA SER A 295 -15.48 12.91 18.18
C SER A 295 -15.32 13.84 16.96
N CYS A 296 -16.33 13.98 16.10
CA CYS A 296 -16.41 15.04 15.09
C CYS A 296 -16.80 16.36 15.79
N GLU A 297 -15.88 16.93 16.57
CA GLU A 297 -16.18 18.02 17.50
C GLU A 297 -16.57 19.33 16.81
N SER A 298 -16.12 19.60 15.58
CA SER A 298 -16.45 20.81 14.81
C SER A 298 -17.70 20.69 13.96
N LEU A 299 -18.33 19.52 13.89
CA LEU A 299 -19.55 19.31 13.13
C LEU A 299 -20.74 19.97 13.87
N THR A 300 -21.38 20.93 13.23
CA THR A 300 -22.52 21.69 13.82
C THR A 300 -23.86 21.23 13.28
N THR A 301 -23.90 20.85 12.02
CA THR A 301 -25.11 20.39 11.33
C THR A 301 -24.78 19.19 10.46
N LEU A 302 -25.70 18.24 10.31
CA LEU A 302 -25.55 17.10 9.44
C LEU A 302 -26.88 16.76 8.76
N ASP A 303 -26.86 16.66 7.43
CA ASP A 303 -28.00 16.16 6.68
C ASP A 303 -27.79 14.66 6.38
N MET A 304 -28.63 13.83 7.01
CA MET A 304 -28.69 12.39 6.81
C MET A 304 -29.94 11.95 6.04
N SER A 305 -30.68 12.89 5.43
CA SER A 305 -31.89 12.55 4.69
C SER A 305 -31.67 11.61 3.51
N GLY A 306 -30.43 11.59 2.97
CA GLY A 306 -29.99 10.63 1.94
C GLY A 306 -29.64 9.23 2.47
N PHE A 307 -29.53 9.05 3.78
CA PHE A 307 -29.19 7.76 4.39
C PHE A 307 -30.41 6.85 4.48
N ASN A 308 -30.40 5.75 3.72
CA ASN A 308 -31.32 4.64 3.95
C ASN A 308 -30.74 3.74 5.04
N THR A 309 -31.36 3.72 6.21
CA THR A 309 -30.92 2.92 7.36
C THR A 309 -31.75 1.65 7.58
N GLU A 310 -32.60 1.24 6.61
CA GLU A 310 -33.47 0.06 6.75
C GLU A 310 -32.72 -1.27 7.00
N ALA A 311 -31.45 -1.37 6.56
CA ALA A 311 -30.62 -2.55 6.77
C ALA A 311 -29.68 -2.42 7.97
N VAL A 312 -29.60 -1.23 8.60
CA VAL A 312 -28.64 -0.98 9.68
C VAL A 312 -29.00 -1.72 10.95
N GLU A 313 -28.03 -2.45 11.48
CA GLU A 313 -28.13 -3.27 12.67
C GLU A 313 -27.37 -2.64 13.86
N ASN A 314 -26.31 -1.84 13.58
CA ASN A 314 -25.42 -1.27 14.59
C ASN A 314 -25.20 0.24 14.38
N MET A 315 -25.62 1.03 15.38
CA MET A 315 -25.46 2.49 15.46
C MET A 315 -24.76 2.92 16.76
N ARG A 316 -24.08 1.97 17.44
CA ARG A 316 -23.39 2.23 18.70
C ARG A 316 -22.43 3.40 18.55
N PHE A 317 -22.49 4.39 19.48
CA PHE A 317 -21.64 5.57 19.51
C PHE A 317 -21.60 6.40 18.21
N LEU A 318 -22.62 6.33 17.36
CA LEU A 318 -22.64 6.97 16.03
C LEU A 318 -22.19 8.44 16.05
N PHE A 319 -22.67 9.24 17.02
CA PHE A 319 -22.34 10.64 17.22
C PHE A 319 -21.65 10.92 18.57
N TYR A 320 -21.08 9.91 19.20
CA TYR A 320 -20.43 10.07 20.50
C TYR A 320 -19.41 11.23 20.46
N LYS A 321 -19.48 12.13 21.43
CA LYS A 321 -18.62 13.34 21.52
C LYS A 321 -18.73 14.34 20.35
N CYS A 322 -19.79 14.36 19.60
CA CYS A 322 -20.08 15.46 18.67
C CYS A 322 -20.57 16.69 19.43
N LYS A 323 -19.66 17.34 20.18
CA LYS A 323 -19.98 18.36 21.20
C LYS A 323 -20.75 19.57 20.67
N ASN A 324 -20.46 19.99 19.41
CA ASN A 324 -21.04 21.16 18.78
C ASN A 324 -22.20 20.83 17.81
N LEU A 325 -22.55 19.56 17.67
CA LEU A 325 -23.64 19.15 16.80
C LEU A 325 -24.98 19.60 17.37
N SER A 326 -25.63 20.50 16.68
CA SER A 326 -26.89 21.16 17.13
C SER A 326 -28.11 20.79 16.29
N ASN A 327 -27.90 20.29 15.06
CA ASN A 327 -28.99 19.90 14.18
C ASN A 327 -28.60 18.72 13.30
N ILE A 328 -29.48 17.70 13.21
CA ILE A 328 -29.37 16.56 12.35
C ILE A 328 -30.68 16.34 11.62
N ASN A 329 -30.62 16.20 10.29
CA ASN A 329 -31.81 15.86 9.52
C ASN A 329 -31.90 14.32 9.40
N PHE A 330 -32.88 13.73 10.08
CA PHE A 330 -33.17 12.29 10.10
C PHE A 330 -34.38 11.89 9.26
N THR A 331 -34.78 12.64 8.26
CA THR A 331 -36.06 12.46 7.56
C THR A 331 -36.33 11.02 7.09
N ASN A 332 -35.32 10.27 6.68
CA ASN A 332 -35.45 8.89 6.19
C ASN A 332 -34.81 7.86 7.12
N PHE A 333 -34.61 8.20 8.39
CA PHE A 333 -33.93 7.32 9.33
C PHE A 333 -34.87 6.21 9.82
N ASN A 334 -34.52 4.96 9.58
CA ASN A 334 -35.29 3.79 10.02
C ASN A 334 -34.43 2.96 10.99
N THR A 335 -34.96 2.73 12.20
CA THR A 335 -34.28 1.99 13.27
C THR A 335 -34.86 0.60 13.54
N GLN A 336 -35.73 0.09 12.67
CA GLN A 336 -36.45 -1.17 12.93
C GLN A 336 -35.54 -2.39 13.08
N LYS A 337 -34.40 -2.41 12.41
CA LYS A 337 -33.44 -3.52 12.49
C LYS A 337 -32.25 -3.24 13.43
N VAL A 338 -32.20 -2.05 14.00
CA VAL A 338 -31.08 -1.69 14.88
C VAL A 338 -31.16 -2.47 16.18
N THR A 339 -30.06 -3.15 16.52
CA THR A 339 -29.91 -3.95 17.72
C THR A 339 -29.03 -3.30 18.78
N ASP A 340 -28.14 -2.37 18.36
CA ASP A 340 -27.24 -1.62 19.25
C ASP A 340 -27.20 -0.13 18.88
N MET A 341 -27.68 0.72 19.79
CA MET A 341 -27.62 2.18 19.74
C MET A 341 -26.95 2.78 20.98
N PHE A 342 -26.24 1.96 21.75
CA PHE A 342 -25.65 2.40 23.01
C PHE A 342 -24.78 3.64 22.79
N GLY A 343 -25.03 4.70 23.59
CA GLY A 343 -24.24 5.92 23.58
C GLY A 343 -24.30 6.72 22.27
N MET A 344 -25.30 6.50 21.39
CA MET A 344 -25.42 7.13 20.08
C MET A 344 -25.20 8.65 20.11
N PHE A 345 -25.73 9.35 21.12
CA PHE A 345 -25.64 10.80 21.31
C PHE A 345 -24.92 11.19 22.60
N ALA A 346 -24.21 10.26 23.25
CA ALA A 346 -23.52 10.60 24.48
C ALA A 346 -22.49 11.70 24.26
N GLU A 347 -22.43 12.68 25.15
CA GLU A 347 -21.59 13.89 25.06
C GLU A 347 -21.87 14.81 23.85
N CYS A 348 -23.09 14.79 23.29
CA CYS A 348 -23.57 15.76 22.28
C CYS A 348 -24.24 16.96 22.97
N TYR A 349 -23.47 17.81 23.61
CA TYR A 349 -23.98 18.85 24.52
C TYR A 349 -24.80 19.97 23.84
N SER A 350 -24.68 20.14 22.52
CA SER A 350 -25.38 21.18 21.75
C SER A 350 -26.68 20.69 21.13
N LEU A 351 -27.01 19.39 21.20
CA LEU A 351 -28.31 18.89 20.74
C LEU A 351 -29.40 19.30 21.73
N PRO A 352 -30.56 19.81 21.26
CA PRO A 352 -31.67 20.17 22.11
C PRO A 352 -32.28 18.93 22.77
N GLU A 353 -32.59 19.01 24.07
CA GLU A 353 -33.18 17.92 24.88
C GLU A 353 -34.49 17.34 24.33
N PHE A 354 -35.22 18.10 23.50
CA PHE A 354 -36.56 17.77 23.00
C PHE A 354 -36.71 17.78 21.47
N GLY A 355 -35.64 17.66 20.71
CA GLY A 355 -35.69 17.75 19.25
C GLY A 355 -35.59 16.41 18.48
N LEU A 356 -35.26 15.31 19.15
CA LEU A 356 -35.11 14.01 18.55
C LEU A 356 -36.43 13.23 18.57
N SER A 357 -37.43 13.64 17.75
CA SER A 357 -38.59 12.78 17.46
C SER A 357 -38.19 11.65 16.49
N ILE A 358 -37.11 10.91 16.83
CA ILE A 358 -36.84 9.63 16.23
C ILE A 358 -37.78 8.64 16.91
N SER A 359 -38.75 8.12 16.17
CA SER A 359 -39.63 7.07 16.67
C SER A 359 -38.80 5.81 16.86
N PHE A 360 -38.11 5.69 18.01
CA PHE A 360 -37.46 4.45 18.44
C PHE A 360 -38.55 3.41 18.73
N LYS A 361 -38.97 2.67 17.72
CA LYS A 361 -39.77 1.45 17.94
C LYS A 361 -38.83 0.38 18.46
N ASN A 362 -38.95 0.09 19.75
CA ASN A 362 -38.27 -0.97 20.49
C ASN A 362 -36.81 -0.70 20.88
N ASN A 363 -36.62 0.09 21.93
CA ASN A 363 -35.38 0.01 22.69
C ASN A 363 -35.61 -0.90 23.92
N PRO A 364 -34.94 -2.06 24.06
CA PRO A 364 -35.12 -2.92 25.23
C PRO A 364 -34.24 -2.55 26.43
N THR A 365 -33.41 -1.49 26.34
CA THR A 365 -32.54 -1.10 27.48
C THR A 365 -32.32 0.42 27.49
N ASP A 366 -33.05 1.11 28.35
CA ASP A 366 -32.58 2.35 28.95
C ASP A 366 -31.39 2.08 29.88
#